data_4ae0674fd5b9db75fc6363802cc1e68f
#
_entry.id   4ae0674fd5b9db75fc6363802cc1e68f
#
_cell.length_a   1.000
_cell.length_b   1.000
_cell.length_c   1.000
_cell.angle_alpha   90.00
_cell.angle_beta   90.00
_cell.angle_gamma   90.00
#
_symmetry.space_group_name_H-M   'P 1'
#
loop_
_entity.id
_entity.type
_entity.pdbx_description
1 polymer ?
#
loop_
_entity_poly.entity_id
_entity_poly.type
_entity_poly.pdbx_seq_one_letter_code
_entity_poly.pdbx_strand_id
1 'polypeptide(L)'
;MGAWWCGIPTERSRMQPLADPEEVRLHLVAAAQAGVPLSYGELLERLGYAFSRPKMRALCKILGTVDEAGAARGEPELAVLVVRQSDGLPGQGWWVSGGARQRGYEGPWEGAEARRLIERAQAETFAWWQSRSGTGL
;
A
#
# COMPACT_ATOMS: atom_id res chain seq x y z
N MET A 1 30.11 3.93 -16.31
CA MET A 1 30.14 3.27 -15.74
C MET A 1 30.11 2.87 -15.16
N GLY A 2 29.96 3.21 -15.29
CA GLY A 2 30.09 2.42 -14.68
C GLY A 2 29.91 2.34 -14.11
N ALA A 3 30.04 2.56 -14.59
CA ALA A 3 29.92 2.05 -13.97
C ALA A 3 29.51 1.90 -13.50
N TRP A 4 29.63 1.96 -14.21
CA TRP A 4 29.11 1.37 -13.69
C TRP A 4 28.97 1.09 -13.22
N TRP A 5 28.97 1.12 -13.55
CA TRP A 5 28.66 0.53 -12.94
C TRP A 5 28.80 0.13 -12.46
N CYS A 6 29.21 0.10 -12.57
CA CYS A 6 29.19 -0.35 -11.97
C CYS A 6 28.79 -0.47 -11.16
N GLY A 7 29.18 -0.82 -11.57
CA GLY A 7 28.32 -1.26 -10.48
C GLY A 7 28.45 -0.50 -9.25
N ILE A 8 28.30 0.34 -9.06
CA ILE A 8 28.39 1.22 -7.94
C ILE A 8 27.56 0.71 -6.77
N PRO A 9 28.03 -0.28 -6.04
CA PRO A 9 27.19 -0.92 -5.01
C PRO A 9 26.76 0.02 -3.90
N THR A 10 27.63 0.89 -3.44
CA THR A 10 27.27 1.82 -2.37
C THR A 10 26.17 2.76 -2.80
N GLU A 11 26.26 3.25 -4.00
CA GLU A 11 25.26 4.15 -4.53
C GLU A 11 23.93 3.43 -4.68
N ARG A 12 24.00 2.21 -5.15
CA ARG A 12 22.80 1.39 -5.28
C ARG A 12 22.14 1.17 -3.93
N SER A 13 22.92 0.95 -2.88
CA SER A 13 22.38 0.78 -1.54
C SER A 13 21.59 1.99 -1.08
N ARG A 14 22.10 3.15 -1.36
CA ARG A 14 21.42 4.38 -0.96
C ARG A 14 20.13 4.60 -1.73
N MET A 15 20.03 4.06 -2.93
CA MET A 15 18.87 4.24 -3.79
C MET A 15 17.90 3.09 -3.69
N GLN A 16 18.23 2.08 -2.94
CA GLN A 16 17.32 0.96 -2.77
C GLN A 16 16.05 1.40 -2.04
N PRO A 17 14.91 0.90 -2.45
CA PRO A 17 13.70 1.15 -1.68
C PRO A 17 13.79 0.48 -0.31
N LEU A 18 12.94 0.93 0.60
CA LEU A 18 12.85 0.39 1.95
C LEU A 18 12.66 -1.13 1.91
N ALA A 19 11.90 -1.63 0.96
CA ALA A 19 11.61 -3.05 0.83
C ALA A 19 11.30 -3.35 -0.63
N ASP A 20 11.37 -4.62 -0.98
CA ASP A 20 10.95 -5.09 -2.29
C ASP A 20 9.44 -4.89 -2.42
N PRO A 21 8.96 -4.22 -3.48
CA PRO A 21 7.52 -4.08 -3.69
C PRO A 21 6.77 -5.42 -3.68
N GLU A 22 7.39 -6.48 -4.17
CA GLU A 22 6.73 -7.78 -4.16
C GLU A 22 6.56 -8.31 -2.75
N GLU A 23 7.53 -8.08 -1.88
CA GLU A 23 7.41 -8.47 -0.48
C GLU A 23 6.28 -7.72 0.20
N VAL A 24 6.20 -6.42 -0.05
CA VAL A 24 5.12 -5.60 0.48
C VAL A 24 3.78 -6.11 -0.03
N ARG A 25 3.71 -6.41 -1.32
CA ARG A 25 2.49 -6.93 -1.94
C ARG A 25 2.01 -8.20 -1.23
N LEU A 26 2.92 -9.11 -0.92
CA LEU A 26 2.54 -10.37 -0.27
C LEU A 26 1.91 -10.13 1.10
N HIS A 27 2.46 -9.19 1.87
CA HIS A 27 1.86 -8.85 3.16
C HIS A 27 0.46 -8.27 2.99
N LEU A 28 0.26 -7.45 1.97
CA LEU A 28 -1.04 -6.81 1.74
C LEU A 28 -2.06 -7.81 1.21
N VAL A 29 -1.64 -8.72 0.36
CA VAL A 29 -2.53 -9.79 -0.12
C VAL A 29 -3.00 -10.65 1.05
N ALA A 30 -2.08 -10.99 1.95
CA ALA A 30 -2.45 -11.76 3.14
C ALA A 30 -3.48 -11.01 4.00
N ALA A 31 -3.28 -9.70 4.17
CA ALA A 31 -4.22 -8.87 4.92
C ALA A 31 -5.58 -8.83 4.23
N ALA A 32 -5.58 -8.70 2.90
CA ALA A 32 -6.82 -8.68 2.13
C ALA A 32 -7.58 -10.00 2.27
N GLN A 33 -6.87 -11.10 2.21
CA GLN A 33 -7.50 -12.41 2.36
C GLN A 33 -8.06 -12.59 3.76
N ALA A 34 -7.39 -12.02 4.76
CA ALA A 34 -7.88 -12.05 6.14
C ALA A 34 -9.01 -11.04 6.38
N GLY A 35 -9.18 -10.07 5.50
CA GLY A 35 -10.21 -9.05 5.66
C GLY A 35 -9.88 -8.02 6.72
N VAL A 36 -8.60 -7.73 6.92
CA VAL A 36 -8.13 -6.84 7.98
C VAL A 36 -7.14 -5.84 7.38
N PRO A 37 -7.35 -4.53 7.59
CA PRO A 37 -6.36 -3.55 7.14
C PRO A 37 -5.12 -3.58 8.04
N LEU A 38 -4.04 -2.99 7.55
CA LEU A 38 -2.80 -2.87 8.30
C LEU A 38 -2.48 -1.40 8.55
N SER A 39 -1.98 -1.09 9.74
CA SER A 39 -1.45 0.25 9.94
C SER A 39 -0.05 0.35 9.31
N TYR A 40 0.40 1.57 9.04
CA TYR A 40 1.76 1.77 8.54
C TYR A 40 2.79 1.16 9.50
N GLY A 41 2.55 1.34 10.81
CA GLY A 41 3.46 0.77 11.80
C GLY A 41 3.50 -0.74 11.75
N GLU A 42 2.34 -1.37 11.63
CA GLU A 42 2.27 -2.83 11.54
C GLU A 42 3.00 -3.36 10.31
N LEU A 43 2.79 -2.70 9.18
CA LEU A 43 3.44 -3.14 7.96
C LEU A 43 4.96 -2.96 8.05
N LEU A 44 5.41 -1.82 8.58
CA LEU A 44 6.83 -1.59 8.78
C LEU A 44 7.43 -2.63 9.72
N GLU A 45 6.72 -2.98 10.78
CA GLU A 45 7.17 -3.99 11.72
C GLU A 45 7.35 -5.34 11.04
N ARG A 46 6.42 -5.72 10.19
CA ARG A 46 6.52 -6.96 9.43
C ARG A 46 7.71 -6.96 8.49
N LEU A 47 8.14 -5.78 8.04
CA LEU A 47 9.29 -5.63 7.18
C LEU A 47 10.60 -5.51 7.98
N GLY A 48 10.51 -5.49 9.30
CA GLY A 48 11.68 -5.45 10.15
C GLY A 48 12.11 -4.06 10.60
N TYR A 49 11.22 -3.09 10.52
CA TYR A 49 11.54 -1.70 10.85
C TYR A 49 10.69 -1.16 11.96
N ALA A 50 11.27 -0.26 12.74
CA ALA A 50 10.49 0.56 13.67
C ALA A 50 9.85 1.70 12.89
N PHE A 51 8.71 2.17 13.37
CA PHE A 51 8.00 3.25 12.71
C PHE A 51 8.81 4.56 12.75
N SER A 52 8.83 5.27 11.62
CA SER A 52 9.31 6.65 11.55
C SER A 52 8.63 7.31 10.38
N ARG A 53 8.56 8.65 10.41
CA ARG A 53 7.93 9.37 9.30
C ARG A 53 8.66 9.19 7.98
N PRO A 54 10.00 9.25 7.95
CA PRO A 54 10.71 8.99 6.69
C PRO A 54 10.42 7.61 6.14
N LYS A 55 10.34 6.59 7.00
CA LYS A 55 10.02 5.23 6.55
C LYS A 55 8.60 5.13 6.05
N MET A 56 7.67 5.82 6.71
CA MET A 56 6.29 5.86 6.24
C MET A 56 6.21 6.48 4.85
N ARG A 57 6.93 7.57 4.61
CA ARG A 57 6.94 8.19 3.29
C ARG A 57 7.55 7.28 2.23
N ALA A 58 8.62 6.58 2.59
CA ALA A 58 9.24 5.62 1.68
C ALA A 58 8.28 4.49 1.35
N LEU A 59 7.54 4.02 2.36
CA LEU A 59 6.55 2.97 2.17
C LEU A 59 5.44 3.43 1.23
N CYS A 60 5.00 4.68 1.34
CA CYS A 60 3.96 5.20 0.45
C CYS A 60 4.38 5.11 -1.02
N LYS A 61 5.64 5.36 -1.32
CA LYS A 61 6.13 5.24 -2.69
C LYS A 61 6.09 3.79 -3.16
N ILE A 62 6.46 2.87 -2.28
CA ILE A 62 6.40 1.45 -2.61
C ILE A 62 4.97 1.02 -2.86
N LEU A 63 4.03 1.51 -2.06
CA LEU A 63 2.62 1.20 -2.24
C LEU A 63 2.11 1.65 -3.61
N GLY A 64 2.58 2.82 -4.08
CA GLY A 64 2.23 3.27 -5.41
C GLY A 64 2.73 2.31 -6.48
N THR A 65 3.94 1.82 -6.33
CA THR A 65 4.52 0.85 -7.28
C THR A 65 3.73 -0.46 -7.25
N VAL A 66 3.36 -0.92 -6.06
CA VAL A 66 2.56 -2.13 -5.91
C VAL A 66 1.23 -2.00 -6.65
N ASP A 67 0.57 -0.87 -6.47
CA ASP A 67 -0.74 -0.66 -7.10
C ASP A 67 -0.64 -0.51 -8.60
N GLU A 68 0.41 0.14 -9.11
CA GLU A 68 0.60 0.24 -10.54
C GLU A 68 0.79 -1.13 -11.17
N ALA A 69 1.62 -1.96 -10.55
CA ALA A 69 1.85 -3.31 -11.05
C ALA A 69 0.58 -4.16 -10.95
N GLY A 70 -0.17 -3.98 -9.88
CA GLY A 70 -1.43 -4.71 -9.71
C GLY A 70 -2.46 -4.31 -10.75
N ALA A 71 -2.58 -3.01 -11.03
CA ALA A 71 -3.52 -2.53 -12.03
C ALA A 71 -3.22 -3.13 -13.40
N ALA A 72 -1.94 -3.27 -13.73
CA ALA A 72 -1.55 -3.89 -15.00
C ALA A 72 -2.01 -5.35 -15.10
N ARG A 73 -2.23 -5.99 -13.97
CA ARG A 73 -2.71 -7.37 -13.91
C ARG A 73 -4.22 -7.46 -13.65
N GLY A 74 -4.91 -6.33 -13.59
CA GLY A 74 -6.35 -6.33 -13.32
C GLY A 74 -6.70 -6.53 -11.86
N GLU A 75 -5.75 -6.34 -10.95
CA GLU A 75 -5.97 -6.49 -9.52
C GLU A 75 -6.43 -5.16 -8.90
N PRO A 76 -7.25 -5.21 -7.86
CA PRO A 76 -7.64 -3.98 -7.19
C PRO A 76 -6.46 -3.40 -6.40
N GLU A 77 -6.58 -2.13 -6.06
CA GLU A 77 -5.52 -1.47 -5.29
C GLU A 77 -5.38 -2.09 -3.90
N LEU A 78 -4.15 -2.13 -3.42
CA LEU A 78 -3.85 -2.64 -2.09
C LEU A 78 -3.45 -1.52 -1.14
N ALA A 79 -3.04 -0.37 -1.66
CA ALA A 79 -2.58 0.73 -0.82
C ALA A 79 -3.68 1.23 0.12
N VAL A 80 -4.94 1.08 -0.27
CA VAL A 80 -6.07 1.50 0.57
C VAL A 80 -6.16 0.69 1.86
N LEU A 81 -5.50 -0.46 1.93
CA LEU A 81 -5.48 -1.30 3.12
C LEU A 81 -4.49 -0.81 4.17
N VAL A 82 -3.57 0.08 3.80
CA VAL A 82 -2.56 0.59 4.72
C VAL A 82 -3.01 1.93 5.26
N VAL A 83 -3.23 2.00 6.54
CA VAL A 83 -3.91 3.13 7.17
C VAL A 83 -3.12 3.67 8.35
N ARG A 84 -3.44 4.90 8.73
CA ARG A 84 -2.87 5.50 9.93
C ARG A 84 -3.54 4.89 11.15
N GLN A 85 -2.75 4.62 12.17
CA GLN A 85 -3.29 4.04 13.40
C GLN A 85 -4.24 5.00 14.10
N SER A 86 -4.03 6.30 13.93
CA SER A 86 -4.80 7.31 14.65
C SER A 86 -6.26 7.39 14.21
N ASP A 87 -6.54 7.22 12.91
CA ASP A 87 -7.89 7.41 12.39
C ASP A 87 -8.36 6.33 11.43
N GLY A 88 -7.51 5.37 11.10
CA GLY A 88 -7.89 4.30 10.21
C GLY A 88 -8.03 4.72 8.75
N LEU A 89 -7.45 5.85 8.37
CA LEU A 89 -7.52 6.34 7.00
C LEU A 89 -6.15 6.21 6.32
N PRO A 90 -6.13 6.01 5.00
CA PRO A 90 -4.85 5.96 4.28
C PRO A 90 -4.11 7.28 4.41
N GLY A 91 -2.81 7.24 4.22
CA GLY A 91 -1.99 8.43 4.21
C GLY A 91 -2.31 9.31 3.01
N GLN A 92 -1.76 10.54 3.07
CA GLN A 92 -2.02 11.56 2.08
C GLN A 92 -1.70 11.11 0.65
N GLY A 93 -0.70 10.24 0.49
CA GLY A 93 -0.30 9.76 -0.82
C GLY A 93 -1.43 9.06 -1.58
N TRP A 94 -2.25 8.31 -0.88
CA TRP A 94 -3.39 7.64 -1.52
C TRP A 94 -4.38 8.65 -2.08
N TRP A 95 -4.67 9.71 -1.30
CA TRP A 95 -5.62 10.74 -1.71
C TRP A 95 -5.07 11.55 -2.89
N VAL A 96 -3.79 11.92 -2.81
CA VAL A 96 -3.15 12.74 -3.83
C VAL A 96 -3.06 11.98 -5.15
N SER A 97 -2.82 10.67 -5.10
CA SER A 97 -2.70 9.87 -6.31
C SER A 97 -4.04 9.63 -7.02
N GLY A 98 -5.13 10.04 -6.40
CA GLY A 98 -6.43 10.01 -7.07
C GLY A 98 -7.31 8.83 -6.72
N GLY A 99 -6.98 8.08 -5.68
CA GLY A 99 -7.78 6.93 -5.28
C GLY A 99 -9.24 7.28 -5.01
N ALA A 100 -9.47 8.37 -4.29
CA ALA A 100 -10.81 8.82 -4.00
C ALA A 100 -11.48 9.41 -5.23
N ARG A 101 -10.74 10.18 -6.01
CA ARG A 101 -11.28 10.83 -7.19
C ARG A 101 -11.75 9.83 -8.23
N GLN A 102 -11.04 8.73 -8.38
CA GLN A 102 -11.43 7.67 -9.30
C GLN A 102 -12.77 7.06 -8.91
N ARG A 103 -13.15 7.18 -7.65
CA ARG A 103 -14.42 6.69 -7.14
C ARG A 103 -15.49 7.77 -7.09
N GLY A 104 -15.19 8.95 -7.63
CA GLY A 104 -16.14 10.06 -7.68
C GLY A 104 -16.25 10.82 -6.39
N TYR A 105 -15.33 10.65 -5.48
CA TYR A 105 -15.36 11.33 -4.18
C TYR A 105 -14.52 12.61 -4.24
N GLU A 106 -15.13 13.72 -3.87
CA GLU A 106 -14.46 15.02 -3.85
C GLU A 106 -14.57 15.71 -2.49
N GLY A 107 -15.02 14.98 -1.49
CA GLY A 107 -15.17 15.52 -0.15
C GLY A 107 -13.87 15.59 0.62
N PRO A 108 -13.94 15.88 1.92
CA PRO A 108 -12.75 15.97 2.74
C PRO A 108 -12.05 14.63 2.90
N TRP A 109 -10.76 14.70 3.21
CA TRP A 109 -9.92 13.50 3.36
C TRP A 109 -9.93 13.00 4.81
N GLU A 110 -10.86 13.46 5.60
CA GLU A 110 -11.01 13.09 7.01
C GLU A 110 -12.49 13.08 7.35
N GLY A 111 -12.83 12.46 8.47
CA GLY A 111 -14.18 12.46 8.96
C GLY A 111 -15.02 11.28 8.50
N ALA A 112 -16.29 11.33 8.80
CA ALA A 112 -17.17 10.20 8.59
C ALA A 112 -17.36 9.82 7.14
N GLU A 113 -17.44 10.80 6.25
CA GLU A 113 -17.60 10.51 4.82
C GLU A 113 -16.37 9.85 4.26
N ALA A 114 -15.20 10.37 4.62
CA ALA A 114 -13.94 9.77 4.18
C ALA A 114 -13.84 8.34 4.69
N ARG A 115 -14.19 8.12 5.94
CA ARG A 115 -14.13 6.79 6.52
C ARG A 115 -15.05 5.82 5.79
N ARG A 116 -16.26 6.25 5.44
CA ARG A 116 -17.18 5.39 4.70
C ARG A 116 -16.64 5.03 3.31
N LEU A 117 -16.01 5.99 2.64
CA LEU A 117 -15.40 5.73 1.35
C LEU A 117 -14.30 4.68 1.48
N ILE A 118 -13.45 4.85 2.48
CA ILE A 118 -12.33 3.93 2.68
C ILE A 118 -12.83 2.53 3.03
N GLU A 119 -13.83 2.44 3.90
CA GLU A 119 -14.39 1.14 4.27
C GLU A 119 -14.96 0.42 3.06
N ARG A 120 -15.63 1.14 2.17
CA ARG A 120 -16.15 0.53 0.93
C ARG A 120 -15.02 0.07 0.04
N ALA A 121 -14.00 0.90 -0.14
CA ALA A 121 -12.87 0.56 -0.99
C ALA A 121 -12.14 -0.67 -0.45
N GLN A 122 -11.96 -0.70 0.87
CA GLN A 122 -11.32 -1.85 1.50
C GLN A 122 -12.17 -3.12 1.34
N ALA A 123 -13.47 -2.99 1.52
CA ALA A 123 -14.37 -4.13 1.37
C ALA A 123 -14.31 -4.72 -0.03
N GLU A 124 -14.22 -3.89 -1.04
CA GLU A 124 -14.08 -4.36 -2.42
C GLU A 124 -12.79 -5.15 -2.60
N THR A 125 -11.70 -4.64 -2.06
CA THR A 125 -10.41 -5.33 -2.14
C THR A 125 -10.44 -6.64 -1.38
N PHE A 126 -11.01 -6.63 -0.18
CA PHE A 126 -11.14 -7.85 0.62
C PHE A 126 -11.95 -8.91 -0.14
N ALA A 127 -13.09 -8.51 -0.69
CA ALA A 127 -13.97 -9.46 -1.41
C ALA A 127 -13.25 -10.06 -2.62
N TRP A 128 -12.53 -9.24 -3.35
CA TRP A 128 -11.82 -9.72 -4.53
C TRP A 128 -10.78 -10.77 -4.17
N TRP A 129 -9.97 -10.49 -3.16
CA TRP A 129 -8.90 -11.40 -2.76
C TRP A 129 -9.44 -12.64 -2.03
N GLN A 130 -10.49 -12.48 -1.24
CA GLN A 130 -11.11 -13.62 -0.57
C GLN A 130 -11.76 -14.57 -1.57
N SER A 131 -12.34 -14.03 -2.62
CA SER A 131 -12.91 -14.84 -3.70
C SER A 131 -11.84 -15.73 -4.33
N ARG A 132 -10.66 -15.18 -4.55
CA ARG A 132 -9.58 -15.95 -5.14
C ARG A 132 -8.96 -16.94 -4.17
N SER A 133 -8.86 -16.54 -2.92
CA SER A 133 -8.39 -17.46 -1.88
C SER A 133 -9.29 -18.68 -1.79
N GLY A 134 -10.61 -18.46 -1.89
CA GLY A 134 -11.58 -19.55 -1.85
C GLY A 134 -11.45 -20.50 -3.02
N THR A 135 -11.06 -20.00 -4.18
CA THR A 135 -10.94 -20.84 -5.36
C THR A 135 -9.72 -21.74 -5.31
N GLY A 136 -8.76 -21.41 -4.45
CA GLY A 136 -7.59 -22.24 -4.27
C GLY A 136 -7.87 -23.55 -3.56
N LEU A 137 -9.06 -23.71 -3.08
CA LEU A 137 -9.47 -24.92 -2.41
C LEU A 137 -10.02 -25.95 -3.39
#